data_7520b67cba54c64d12e09985bf88a5fd
#
_entry.id   7520b67cba54c64d12e09985bf88a5fd
#
_cell.length_a   1.000
_cell.length_b   1.000
_cell.length_c   1.000
_cell.angle_alpha   90.00
_cell.angle_beta   90.00
_cell.angle_gamma   90.00
#
_symmetry.space_group_name_H-M   'P 1'
#
loop_
_entity.id
_entity.type
_entity.pdbx_description
1 polymer ?
#
loop_
_entity_poly.entity_id
_entity_poly.type
_entity_poly.pdbx_seq_one_letter_code
_entity_poly.pdbx_strand_id
1 'polypeptide(L)'
;MIDTAYIVQSVPLAEAIERYTGNRPQHNKYLCPFHRDKHPSLSVKTDIWRCWSCGKGGNVINFVQEYFGLGFVDACRKLNDDFDLGLNLDPPAKVSIWEQVKRESDEYNRQQLKRIREEIDNEIDLLTTAHRVLLRYGAPQEVLNNYINDIEDLSQYKQFWR
;
A
#
# COMPACT_ATOMS: atom_id res chain seq x y z
N MET A 1 18.45 -3.39 17.33
CA MET A 1 17.93 -3.92 16.05
C MET A 1 16.70 -3.10 15.73
N ILE A 2 16.63 -2.46 14.57
CA ILE A 2 15.42 -1.69 14.21
C ILE A 2 14.35 -2.70 13.83
N ASP A 3 13.27 -2.69 14.57
CA ASP A 3 12.08 -3.44 14.22
C ASP A 3 11.29 -2.64 13.18
N THR A 4 11.55 -2.90 11.91
CA THR A 4 10.85 -2.25 10.79
C THR A 4 9.39 -2.64 10.74
N ALA A 5 9.04 -3.84 11.19
CA ALA A 5 7.66 -4.26 11.29
C ALA A 5 6.93 -3.39 12.32
N TYR A 6 7.58 -3.08 13.44
CA TYR A 6 7.04 -2.18 14.45
C TYR A 6 6.78 -0.77 13.87
N ILE A 7 7.73 -0.19 13.12
CA ILE A 7 7.53 1.13 12.47
C ILE A 7 6.33 1.09 11.53
N VAL A 8 6.26 0.07 10.66
CA VAL A 8 5.18 -0.05 9.67
C VAL A 8 3.82 -0.23 10.35
N GLN A 9 3.75 -0.99 11.43
CA GLN A 9 2.51 -1.23 12.17
C GLN A 9 2.10 -0.05 13.05
N SER A 10 3.08 0.70 13.58
CA SER A 10 2.82 1.82 14.49
C SER A 10 2.49 3.13 13.78
N VAL A 11 2.88 3.28 12.52
CA VAL A 11 2.63 4.49 11.74
C VAL A 11 1.52 4.24 10.72
N PRO A 12 0.28 4.74 10.94
CA PRO A 12 -0.78 4.61 9.97
C PRO A 12 -0.39 5.30 8.65
N LEU A 13 -0.29 4.52 7.58
CA LEU A 13 0.19 5.00 6.28
C LEU A 13 -0.65 6.16 5.73
N ALA A 14 -1.97 6.10 5.90
CA ALA A 14 -2.87 7.18 5.48
C ALA A 14 -2.55 8.49 6.21
N GLU A 15 -2.34 8.43 7.53
CA GLU A 15 -1.97 9.59 8.34
C GLU A 15 -0.61 10.18 7.92
N ALA A 16 0.38 9.33 7.65
CA ALA A 16 1.67 9.77 7.16
C ALA A 16 1.56 10.49 5.82
N ILE A 17 0.76 9.96 4.88
CA ILE A 17 0.51 10.61 3.60
C ILE A 17 -0.14 11.98 3.80
N GLU A 18 -1.19 12.06 4.60
CA GLU A 18 -1.90 13.32 4.88
C GLU A 18 -0.99 14.35 5.57
N ARG A 19 -0.22 13.91 6.57
CA ARG A 19 0.70 14.77 7.31
C ARG A 19 1.80 15.36 6.43
N TYR A 20 2.39 14.54 5.57
CA TYR A 20 3.53 15.00 4.74
C TYR A 20 3.11 15.73 3.48
N THR A 21 2.01 15.34 2.86
CA THR A 21 1.57 15.95 1.60
C THR A 21 0.52 17.04 1.76
N GLY A 22 -0.18 17.06 2.90
CA GLY A 22 -1.38 17.89 3.09
C GLY A 22 -2.60 17.42 2.28
N ASN A 23 -2.49 16.34 1.53
CA ASN A 23 -3.56 15.82 0.69
C ASN A 23 -4.53 14.96 1.52
N ARG A 24 -5.82 15.19 1.32
CA ARG A 24 -6.88 14.32 1.86
C ARG A 24 -7.40 13.37 0.80
N PRO A 25 -7.89 12.19 1.18
CA PRO A 25 -8.38 11.21 0.22
C PRO A 25 -9.68 11.69 -0.44
N GLN A 26 -9.81 11.40 -1.73
CA GLN A 26 -11.05 11.57 -2.50
C GLN A 26 -11.44 10.18 -3.03
N HIS A 27 -12.62 9.67 -2.67
CA HIS A 27 -13.07 8.33 -3.04
C HIS A 27 -12.02 7.24 -2.74
N ASN A 28 -11.48 7.26 -1.51
CA ASN A 28 -10.42 6.36 -1.02
C ASN A 28 -9.09 6.39 -1.79
N LYS A 29 -8.84 7.45 -2.57
CA LYS A 29 -7.57 7.67 -3.29
C LYS A 29 -7.00 9.03 -2.97
N TYR A 30 -5.68 9.15 -3.01
CA TYR A 30 -4.93 10.40 -2.83
C TYR A 30 -4.36 10.89 -4.16
N LEU A 31 -4.12 12.19 -4.27
CA LEU A 31 -3.25 12.72 -5.31
C LEU A 31 -1.83 12.22 -5.07
N CYS A 32 -1.22 11.63 -6.07
CA CYS A 32 0.14 11.09 -5.96
C CYS A 32 1.16 12.23 -5.95
N PRO A 33 2.06 12.31 -4.94
CA PRO A 33 3.07 13.37 -4.88
C PRO A 33 4.28 13.11 -5.79
N PHE A 34 4.39 11.92 -6.40
CA PHE A 34 5.56 11.48 -7.15
C PHE A 34 5.48 11.74 -8.65
N HIS A 35 4.36 12.25 -9.13
CA HIS A 35 4.17 12.72 -10.50
C HIS A 35 3.12 13.83 -10.54
N ARG A 36 3.00 14.53 -11.66
CA ARG A 36 1.95 15.54 -11.84
C ARG A 36 0.59 14.84 -11.97
N ASP A 37 -0.09 14.69 -10.86
CA ASP A 37 -1.38 14.01 -10.76
C ASP A 37 -2.54 15.02 -10.82
N LYS A 38 -3.47 14.81 -11.74
CA LYS A 38 -4.69 15.64 -11.87
C LYS A 38 -5.91 14.98 -11.25
N HIS A 39 -5.87 13.67 -11.08
CA HIS A 39 -6.95 12.85 -10.54
C HIS A 39 -6.37 11.86 -9.54
N PRO A 40 -6.98 11.69 -8.36
CA PRO A 40 -6.46 10.81 -7.33
C PRO A 40 -6.14 9.41 -7.86
N SER A 41 -4.86 9.04 -7.87
CA SER A 41 -4.36 7.78 -8.43
C SER A 41 -3.56 6.93 -7.44
N LEU A 42 -3.30 7.45 -6.22
CA LEU A 42 -2.61 6.73 -5.18
C LEU A 42 -3.63 6.09 -4.24
N SER A 43 -3.63 4.77 -4.19
CA SER A 43 -4.45 3.96 -3.29
C SER A 43 -3.65 3.52 -2.08
N VAL A 44 -4.34 3.41 -0.93
CA VAL A 44 -3.79 2.85 0.31
C VAL A 44 -4.66 1.66 0.71
N LYS A 45 -4.02 0.52 0.96
CA LYS A 45 -4.66 -0.67 1.51
C LYS A 45 -3.81 -1.19 2.65
N THR A 46 -4.34 -1.16 3.87
CA THR A 46 -3.62 -1.51 5.10
C THR A 46 -2.30 -0.71 5.21
N ASP A 47 -1.15 -1.36 5.12
CA ASP A 47 0.18 -0.76 5.31
C ASP A 47 0.92 -0.51 3.99
N ILE A 48 0.24 -0.70 2.85
CA ILE A 48 0.81 -0.59 1.51
C ILE A 48 0.09 0.51 0.73
N TRP A 49 0.85 1.33 0.03
CA TRP A 49 0.35 2.28 -0.96
C TRP A 49 0.80 1.90 -2.36
N ARG A 50 0.01 2.30 -3.34
CA ARG A 50 0.35 2.16 -4.75
C ARG A 50 -0.27 3.28 -5.56
N CYS A 51 0.51 3.84 -6.46
CA CYS A 51 0.03 4.76 -7.47
C CYS A 51 -0.29 4.02 -8.77
N TRP A 52 -1.52 4.18 -9.27
CA TRP A 52 -1.99 3.55 -10.49
C TRP A 52 -1.42 4.17 -11.76
N SER A 53 -0.98 5.41 -11.69
CA SER A 53 -0.45 6.16 -12.84
C SER A 53 1.05 5.99 -13.02
N CYS A 54 1.85 6.14 -11.95
CA CYS A 54 3.31 6.08 -12.06
C CYS A 54 3.92 4.73 -11.62
N GLY A 55 3.11 3.80 -11.08
CA GLY A 55 3.56 2.46 -10.69
C GLY A 55 4.34 2.40 -9.38
N LYS A 56 4.67 3.52 -8.74
CA LYS A 56 5.36 3.56 -7.46
C LYS A 56 4.48 3.02 -6.34
N GLY A 57 5.10 2.34 -5.36
CA GLY A 57 4.39 1.76 -4.22
C GLY A 57 5.34 1.24 -3.15
N GLY A 58 4.77 0.80 -2.03
CA GLY A 58 5.50 0.26 -0.89
C GLY A 58 4.78 0.54 0.43
N ASN A 59 5.50 0.41 1.53
CA ASN A 59 4.99 0.76 2.86
C ASN A 59 5.30 2.22 3.23
N VAL A 60 5.04 2.61 4.48
CA VAL A 60 5.27 3.98 4.97
C VAL A 60 6.75 4.39 4.90
N ILE A 61 7.68 3.47 5.12
CA ILE A 61 9.12 3.75 5.03
C ILE A 61 9.49 4.08 3.58
N ASN A 62 9.00 3.28 2.61
CA ASN A 62 9.23 3.54 1.19
C ASN A 62 8.61 4.88 0.76
N PHE A 63 7.43 5.22 1.30
CA PHE A 63 6.80 6.50 1.02
C PHE A 63 7.69 7.67 1.46
N VAL A 64 8.22 7.61 2.67
CA VAL A 64 9.10 8.66 3.23
C VAL A 64 10.42 8.75 2.48
N GLN A 65 11.01 7.60 2.12
CA GLN A 65 12.20 7.57 1.28
C GLN A 65 12.00 8.31 -0.04
N GLU A 66 10.94 7.98 -0.76
CA GLU A 66 10.61 8.55 -2.05
C GLU A 66 10.21 10.04 -1.95
N TYR A 67 9.45 10.40 -0.91
CA TYR A 67 8.91 11.75 -0.76
C TYR A 67 9.98 12.77 -0.36
N PHE A 68 10.88 12.39 0.53
CA PHE A 68 11.95 13.26 1.01
C PHE A 68 13.31 13.00 0.35
N GLY A 69 13.43 11.99 -0.51
CA GLY A 69 14.71 11.59 -1.09
C GLY A 69 15.70 11.03 -0.08
N LEU A 70 15.21 10.38 0.98
CA LEU A 70 16.00 9.91 2.10
C LEU A 70 16.51 8.47 1.88
N GLY A 71 17.65 8.17 2.49
CA GLY A 71 18.09 6.79 2.69
C GLY A 71 17.15 6.06 3.67
N PHE A 72 17.22 4.72 3.66
CA PHE A 72 16.37 3.88 4.50
C PHE A 72 16.44 4.23 6.00
N VAL A 73 17.66 4.41 6.51
CA VAL A 73 17.89 4.74 7.93
C VAL A 73 17.31 6.09 8.30
N ASP A 74 17.51 7.09 7.45
CA ASP A 74 17.04 8.45 7.69
C ASP A 74 15.51 8.53 7.57
N ALA A 75 14.90 7.74 6.70
CA ALA A 75 13.46 7.59 6.63
C ALA A 75 12.88 6.97 7.91
N CYS A 76 13.54 5.92 8.45
CA CYS A 76 13.14 5.33 9.74
C CYS A 76 13.29 6.33 10.89
N ARG A 77 14.40 7.11 10.95
CA ARG A 77 14.58 8.17 11.94
C ARG A 77 13.50 9.22 11.85
N LYS A 78 13.23 9.70 10.64
CA LYS A 78 12.19 10.68 10.41
C LYS A 78 10.82 10.20 10.90
N LEU A 79 10.45 8.96 10.60
CA LEU A 79 9.21 8.37 11.10
C LEU A 79 9.20 8.24 12.62
N ASN A 80 10.33 7.79 13.22
CA ASN A 80 10.47 7.72 14.66
C ASN A 80 10.24 9.08 15.34
N ASP A 81 10.84 10.12 14.79
CA ASP A 81 10.78 11.47 15.37
C ASP A 81 9.40 12.12 15.13
N ASP A 82 8.85 11.97 13.93
CA ASP A 82 7.58 12.59 13.56
C ASP A 82 6.36 11.93 14.24
N PHE A 83 6.45 10.62 14.55
CA PHE A 83 5.37 9.86 15.18
C PHE A 83 5.68 9.44 16.62
N ASP A 84 6.76 9.95 17.20
CA ASP A 84 7.16 9.73 18.59
C ASP A 84 7.19 8.24 18.98
N LEU A 85 7.82 7.41 18.13
CA LEU A 85 7.84 5.97 18.34
C LEU A 85 8.77 5.53 19.48
N GLY A 86 9.63 6.41 19.97
CA GLY A 86 10.56 6.14 21.09
C GLY A 86 11.66 5.13 20.75
N LEU A 87 11.96 4.91 19.47
CA LEU A 87 12.98 3.97 19.04
C LEU A 87 14.38 4.59 19.15
N ASN A 88 15.33 3.84 19.71
CA ASN A 88 16.74 4.22 19.65
C ASN A 88 17.32 3.77 18.30
N LEU A 89 17.43 4.73 17.35
CA LEU A 89 17.91 4.50 15.99
C LEU A 89 19.34 5.00 15.78
N ASP A 90 20.14 5.08 16.84
CA ASP A 90 21.55 5.41 16.71
C ASP A 90 22.27 4.40 15.80
N PRO A 91 23.12 4.87 14.87
CA PRO A 91 23.74 3.99 13.91
C PRO A 91 24.57 2.92 14.64
N PRO A 92 24.32 1.64 14.37
CA PRO A 92 25.22 0.60 14.90
C PRO A 92 26.59 0.76 14.25
N ALA A 93 27.62 0.44 14.99
CA ALA A 93 29.02 0.59 14.58
C ALA A 93 29.44 -0.22 13.32
N LYS A 94 28.52 -0.96 12.65
CA LYS A 94 28.80 -1.79 11.47
C LYS A 94 27.69 -1.73 10.44
N VAL A 95 28.06 -1.40 9.21
CA VAL A 95 27.22 -1.31 8.00
C VAL A 95 26.40 -2.57 7.70
N SER A 96 26.84 -3.75 8.15
CA SER A 96 26.18 -5.04 7.89
C SER A 96 24.78 -5.20 8.52
N ILE A 97 24.46 -4.48 9.58
CA ILE A 97 23.16 -4.57 10.27
C ILE A 97 22.08 -3.89 9.45
N TRP A 98 22.41 -2.80 8.77
CA TRP A 98 21.45 -2.06 7.95
C TRP A 98 21.03 -2.81 6.69
N GLU A 99 21.93 -3.59 6.10
CA GLU A 99 21.58 -4.47 4.99
C GLU A 99 20.63 -5.60 5.44
N GLN A 100 20.84 -6.13 6.63
CA GLN A 100 19.96 -7.15 7.20
C GLN A 100 18.56 -6.58 7.48
N VAL A 101 18.48 -5.42 8.11
CA VAL A 101 17.22 -4.73 8.41
C VAL A 101 16.46 -4.38 7.12
N LYS A 102 17.17 -3.95 6.08
CA LYS A 102 16.55 -3.70 4.77
C LYS A 102 15.96 -4.97 4.17
N ARG A 103 16.69 -6.10 4.23
CA ARG A 103 16.19 -7.39 3.74
C ARG A 103 14.92 -7.84 4.47
N GLU A 104 14.88 -7.68 5.79
CA GLU A 104 13.72 -8.00 6.60
C GLU A 104 12.51 -7.15 6.20
N SER A 105 12.71 -5.83 5.97
CA SER A 105 11.67 -4.94 5.47
C SER A 105 11.15 -5.33 4.09
N ASP A 106 12.06 -5.69 3.17
CA ASP A 106 11.69 -6.13 1.82
C ASP A 106 10.91 -7.46 1.86
N GLU A 107 11.27 -8.35 2.77
CA GLU A 107 10.55 -9.61 2.98
C GLU A 107 9.15 -9.37 3.57
N TYR A 108 9.03 -8.50 4.57
CA TYR A 108 7.74 -8.10 5.13
C TYR A 108 6.82 -7.54 4.03
N ASN A 109 7.34 -6.64 3.19
CA ASN A 109 6.58 -6.08 2.08
C ASN A 109 6.10 -7.16 1.10
N ARG A 110 6.95 -8.13 0.76
CA ARG A 110 6.59 -9.26 -0.11
C ARG A 110 5.47 -10.10 0.49
N GLN A 111 5.53 -10.36 1.80
CA GLN A 111 4.50 -11.12 2.50
C GLN A 111 3.16 -10.37 2.52
N GLN A 112 3.18 -9.05 2.76
CA GLN A 112 1.96 -8.22 2.71
C GLN A 112 1.34 -8.21 1.31
N LEU A 113 2.15 -8.04 0.28
CA LEU A 113 1.69 -8.09 -1.11
C LEU A 113 1.07 -9.44 -1.46
N LYS A 114 1.65 -10.54 -0.97
CA LYS A 114 1.09 -11.87 -1.16
C LYS A 114 -0.29 -12.00 -0.51
N ARG A 115 -0.45 -11.55 0.73
CA ARG A 115 -1.74 -11.56 1.44
C ARG A 115 -2.80 -10.75 0.71
N ILE A 116 -2.46 -9.52 0.27
CA ILE A 116 -3.38 -8.67 -0.49
C ILE A 116 -3.84 -9.36 -1.78
N ARG A 117 -2.93 -10.04 -2.48
CA ARG A 117 -3.30 -10.82 -3.67
C ARG A 117 -4.28 -11.94 -3.36
N GLU A 118 -4.01 -12.72 -2.31
CA GLU A 118 -4.88 -13.80 -1.88
C GLU A 118 -6.28 -13.29 -1.50
N GLU A 119 -6.36 -12.14 -0.82
CA GLU A 119 -7.64 -11.49 -0.52
C GLU A 119 -8.38 -11.06 -1.78
N ILE A 120 -7.70 -10.44 -2.75
CA ILE A 120 -8.30 -10.03 -4.02
C ILE A 120 -8.78 -11.25 -4.81
N ASP A 121 -8.01 -12.34 -4.85
CA ASP A 121 -8.41 -13.57 -5.52
C ASP A 121 -9.69 -14.17 -4.92
N ASN A 122 -9.77 -14.21 -3.59
CA ASN A 122 -10.96 -14.68 -2.89
C ASN A 122 -12.18 -13.80 -3.18
N GLU A 123 -12.00 -12.49 -3.27
CA GLU A 123 -13.08 -11.55 -3.59
C GLU A 123 -13.56 -11.72 -5.04
N ILE A 124 -12.64 -11.87 -5.99
CA ILE A 124 -12.97 -12.16 -7.40
C ILE A 124 -13.75 -13.48 -7.53
N ASP A 125 -13.31 -14.52 -6.84
CA ASP A 125 -13.99 -15.83 -6.86
C ASP A 125 -15.40 -15.74 -6.28
N LEU A 126 -15.58 -14.98 -5.20
CA LEU A 126 -16.87 -14.73 -4.58
C LEU A 126 -17.82 -14.00 -5.55
N LEU A 127 -17.36 -12.89 -6.14
CA LEU A 127 -18.13 -12.08 -7.09
C LEU A 127 -18.47 -12.89 -8.35
N THR A 128 -17.52 -13.67 -8.86
CA THR A 128 -17.73 -14.54 -10.03
C THR A 128 -18.78 -15.59 -9.74
N THR A 129 -18.76 -16.17 -8.53
CA THR A 129 -19.76 -17.15 -8.11
C THR A 129 -21.13 -16.51 -7.96
N ALA A 130 -21.22 -15.33 -7.32
CA ALA A 130 -22.45 -14.57 -7.18
C ALA A 130 -23.05 -14.19 -8.55
N HIS A 131 -22.22 -13.69 -9.46
CA HIS A 131 -22.64 -13.36 -10.84
C HIS A 131 -23.22 -14.59 -11.57
N ARG A 132 -22.55 -15.74 -11.46
CA ARG A 132 -23.03 -17.00 -12.08
C ARG A 132 -24.38 -17.46 -11.50
N VAL A 133 -24.58 -17.31 -10.20
CA VAL A 133 -25.85 -17.62 -9.54
C VAL A 133 -26.93 -16.65 -10.03
N LEU A 134 -26.68 -15.36 -10.03
CA LEU A 134 -27.61 -14.34 -10.49
C LEU A 134 -28.03 -14.52 -11.96
N LEU A 135 -27.09 -14.88 -12.83
CA LEU A 135 -27.37 -15.24 -14.22
C LEU A 135 -28.37 -16.42 -14.30
N ARG A 136 -28.15 -17.45 -13.48
CA ARG A 136 -29.00 -18.65 -13.46
C ARG A 136 -30.43 -18.36 -13.03
N TYR A 137 -30.63 -17.37 -12.16
CA TYR A 137 -31.94 -16.96 -11.66
C TYR A 137 -32.57 -15.79 -12.43
N GLY A 138 -31.96 -15.36 -13.55
CA GLY A 138 -32.52 -14.34 -14.42
C GLY A 138 -32.50 -12.92 -13.85
N ALA A 139 -31.46 -12.58 -13.14
CA ALA A 139 -31.29 -11.23 -12.60
C ALA A 139 -31.27 -10.15 -13.72
N PRO A 140 -31.73 -8.92 -13.44
CA PRO A 140 -31.67 -7.81 -14.39
C PRO A 140 -30.24 -7.56 -14.90
N GLN A 141 -30.12 -7.20 -16.17
CA GLN A 141 -28.82 -6.97 -16.82
C GLN A 141 -27.99 -5.88 -16.12
N GLU A 142 -28.62 -4.86 -15.59
CA GLU A 142 -27.97 -3.80 -14.83
C GLU A 142 -27.24 -4.34 -13.59
N VAL A 143 -27.85 -5.25 -12.85
CA VAL A 143 -27.25 -5.90 -11.68
C VAL A 143 -26.06 -6.76 -12.12
N LEU A 144 -26.19 -7.53 -13.18
CA LEU A 144 -25.12 -8.38 -13.71
C LEU A 144 -23.90 -7.56 -14.17
N ASN A 145 -24.15 -6.41 -14.82
CA ASN A 145 -23.09 -5.52 -15.27
C ASN A 145 -22.30 -4.92 -14.11
N ASN A 146 -22.93 -4.62 -12.97
CA ASN A 146 -22.20 -4.14 -11.78
C ASN A 146 -21.21 -5.17 -11.29
N TYR A 147 -21.59 -6.46 -11.21
CA TYR A 147 -20.66 -7.53 -10.81
C TYR A 147 -19.51 -7.70 -11.80
N ILE A 148 -19.77 -7.56 -13.10
CA ILE A 148 -18.72 -7.64 -14.14
C ILE A 148 -17.71 -6.49 -13.92
N ASN A 149 -18.20 -5.27 -13.75
CA ASN A 149 -17.34 -4.11 -13.53
C ASN A 149 -16.48 -4.26 -12.27
N ASP A 150 -17.07 -4.72 -11.17
CA ASP A 150 -16.35 -4.96 -9.91
C ASP A 150 -15.25 -6.02 -10.08
N ILE A 151 -15.53 -7.11 -10.83
CA ILE A 151 -14.56 -8.17 -11.14
C ILE A 151 -13.44 -7.63 -12.04
N GLU A 152 -13.74 -6.83 -13.04
CA GLU A 152 -12.76 -6.22 -13.92
C GLU A 152 -11.85 -5.25 -13.16
N ASP A 153 -12.42 -4.41 -12.31
CA ASP A 153 -11.69 -3.46 -11.46
C ASP A 153 -10.73 -4.21 -10.52
N LEU A 154 -11.19 -5.25 -9.84
CA LEU A 154 -10.36 -6.08 -8.97
C LEU A 154 -9.27 -6.82 -9.76
N SER A 155 -9.57 -7.31 -10.95
CA SER A 155 -8.62 -7.99 -11.82
C SER A 155 -7.52 -7.05 -12.32
N GLN A 156 -7.86 -5.80 -12.66
CA GLN A 156 -6.88 -4.76 -12.96
C GLN A 156 -6.05 -4.43 -11.73
N TYR A 157 -6.69 -4.31 -10.56
CA TYR A 157 -6.01 -4.09 -9.29
C TYR A 157 -4.97 -5.17 -9.01
N LYS A 158 -5.31 -6.43 -9.22
CA LYS A 158 -4.38 -7.56 -9.06
C LYS A 158 -3.17 -7.51 -10.00
N GLN A 159 -3.36 -7.15 -11.27
CA GLN A 159 -2.27 -7.03 -12.24
C GLN A 159 -1.24 -5.97 -11.81
N PHE A 160 -1.69 -4.97 -11.10
CA PHE A 160 -0.87 -3.86 -10.65
C PHE A 160 0.09 -4.25 -9.51
N TRP A 161 -0.23 -5.29 -8.76
CA TRP A 161 0.57 -5.80 -7.63
C TRP A 161 1.54 -6.94 -8.04
N ARG A 162 1.84 -7.10 -9.32
CA ARG A 162 2.82 -8.06 -9.85
C ARG A 162 4.26 -7.68 -9.62
#